data_c8e6fac158e9a921da5be5ff3576eac0
#
_entry.id   c8e6fac158e9a921da5be5ff3576eac0
#
_cell.length_a   1.000
_cell.length_b   1.000
_cell.length_c   1.000
_cell.angle_alpha   90.00
_cell.angle_beta   90.00
_cell.angle_gamma   90.00
#
_symmetry.space_group_name_H-M   'P 1'
#
loop_
_entity.id
_entity.type
_entity.pdbx_description
1 polymer ?
#
loop_
_entity_poly.entity_id
_entity_poly.type
_entity_poly.pdbx_seq_one_letter_code
_entity_poly.pdbx_strand_id
1 'polypeptide(L)'
;MSASDESSAIFCTDTPKQIQTKVNKYAFSGGQQTVEEHREKGGDLDADIPYQWLTFFLHDDAKLRQIGDDYSSGKMLSGEIKAELIKVITPLVERHQRARSLVTDEVVKAFMTPRKLKLTPD
;
A
#
# COMPACT_ATOMS: atom_id res chain seq x y z
N MET A 1 -4.35 -1.68 12.81
CA MET A 1 -4.82 -0.61 11.90
C MET A 1 -6.26 -0.25 12.26
N SER A 2 -6.54 1.03 12.42
CA SER A 2 -7.89 1.52 12.74
C SER A 2 -8.11 2.87 12.07
N ALA A 3 -9.28 3.08 11.49
CA ALA A 3 -9.64 4.37 10.89
C ALA A 3 -9.82 5.48 11.93
N SER A 4 -9.94 5.13 13.19
CA SER A 4 -10.00 6.11 14.30
C SER A 4 -8.62 6.65 14.71
N ASP A 5 -7.55 6.00 14.28
CA ASP A 5 -6.18 6.47 14.50
C ASP A 5 -5.55 6.76 13.13
N GLU A 6 -5.43 8.04 12.83
CA GLU A 6 -4.89 8.50 11.54
C GLU A 6 -3.47 7.99 11.25
N SER A 7 -2.68 7.75 12.30
CA SER A 7 -1.30 7.26 12.14
C SER A 7 -1.24 5.79 11.70
N SER A 8 -2.28 5.01 11.98
CA SER A 8 -2.31 3.57 11.72
C SER A 8 -2.99 3.20 10.40
N ALA A 9 -3.48 4.16 9.64
CA ALA A 9 -4.21 3.92 8.40
C ALA A 9 -3.80 4.88 7.30
N ILE A 10 -3.73 4.38 6.08
CA ILE A 10 -3.56 5.21 4.88
C ILE A 10 -4.94 5.46 4.31
N PHE A 11 -5.33 6.73 4.24
CA PHE A 11 -6.62 7.12 3.68
C PHE A 11 -6.50 7.42 2.19
N CYS A 12 -7.57 7.18 1.46
CA CYS A 12 -7.63 7.55 0.03
C CYS A 12 -7.56 9.05 -0.21
N THR A 13 -7.63 9.86 0.84
CA THR A 13 -7.48 11.32 0.81
C THR A 13 -6.08 11.79 1.18
N ASP A 14 -5.18 10.90 1.56
CA ASP A 14 -3.82 11.26 1.96
C ASP A 14 -3.00 11.78 0.77
N THR A 15 -2.16 12.79 1.04
CA THR A 15 -1.18 13.27 0.08
C THR A 15 -0.01 12.28 -0.03
N PRO A 16 0.78 12.30 -1.12
CA PRO A 16 1.98 11.45 -1.23
C PRO A 16 2.94 11.61 -0.06
N LYS A 17 3.09 12.83 0.46
CA LYS A 17 3.93 13.10 1.63
C LYS A 17 3.38 12.46 2.90
N GLN A 18 2.07 12.49 3.10
CA GLN A 18 1.42 11.84 4.23
C GLN A 18 1.59 10.32 4.18
N ILE A 19 1.43 9.72 3.01
CA ILE A 19 1.64 8.29 2.79
C ILE A 19 3.08 7.92 3.14
N GLN A 20 4.04 8.65 2.63
CA GLN A 20 5.47 8.43 2.92
C GLN A 20 5.76 8.51 4.41
N THR A 21 5.25 9.53 5.09
CA THR A 21 5.44 9.71 6.53
C THR A 21 4.83 8.57 7.31
N LYS A 22 3.60 8.16 6.98
CA LYS A 22 2.92 7.06 7.67
C LYS A 22 3.65 5.73 7.50
N VAL A 23 4.07 5.40 6.29
CA VAL A 23 4.82 4.16 6.03
C VAL A 23 6.16 4.18 6.75
N ASN A 24 6.92 5.26 6.63
CA ASN A 24 8.26 5.32 7.21
C ASN A 24 8.24 5.33 8.74
N LYS A 25 7.28 6.01 9.34
CA LYS A 25 7.26 6.23 10.80
C LYS A 25 6.47 5.17 11.56
N TYR A 26 5.35 4.70 11.01
CA TYR A 26 4.40 3.89 11.76
C TYR A 26 4.28 2.44 11.29
N ALA A 27 4.72 2.10 10.09
CA ALA A 27 4.68 0.71 9.63
C ALA A 27 5.73 -0.12 10.38
N PHE A 28 5.27 -1.20 11.02
CA PHE A 28 6.16 -2.10 11.73
C PHE A 28 7.08 -2.84 10.74
N SER A 29 8.36 -2.86 11.09
CA SER A 29 9.39 -3.51 10.27
C SER A 29 9.81 -4.85 10.87
N GLY A 30 9.91 -5.87 10.04
CA GLY A 30 10.47 -7.17 10.41
C GLY A 30 12.00 -7.22 10.40
N GLY A 31 12.67 -6.08 10.24
CA GLY A 31 14.13 -6.00 10.21
C GLY A 31 14.77 -6.09 11.58
N GLN A 32 16.09 -6.19 11.58
CA GLN A 32 16.91 -6.23 12.81
C GLN A 32 17.19 -4.82 13.34
N GLN A 33 17.75 -4.73 14.53
CA GLN A 33 18.00 -3.45 15.19
C GLN A 33 19.13 -2.64 14.55
N THR A 34 20.13 -3.32 14.03
CA THR A 34 21.26 -2.68 13.34
C THR A 34 21.37 -3.12 11.90
N VAL A 35 22.05 -2.32 11.09
CA VAL A 35 22.30 -2.65 9.68
C VAL A 35 23.15 -3.92 9.58
N GLU A 36 24.15 -4.07 10.42
CA GLU A 36 25.04 -5.23 10.45
C GLU A 36 24.25 -6.51 10.76
N GLU A 37 23.42 -6.47 11.80
CA GLU A 37 22.56 -7.63 12.15
C GLU A 37 21.59 -7.97 11.04
N HIS A 38 21.02 -6.95 10.40
CA HIS A 38 20.10 -7.17 9.29
C HIS A 38 20.79 -7.81 8.07
N ARG A 39 22.03 -7.36 7.76
CA ARG A 39 22.83 -7.95 6.70
C ARG A 39 23.19 -9.41 6.96
N GLU A 40 23.38 -9.77 8.23
CA GLU A 40 23.74 -11.12 8.64
C GLU A 40 22.53 -12.06 8.76
N LYS A 41 21.48 -11.59 9.45
CA LYS A 41 20.31 -12.44 9.80
C LYS A 41 19.13 -12.30 8.83
N GLY A 42 19.06 -11.18 8.10
CA GLY A 42 17.93 -10.86 7.25
C GLY A 42 16.71 -10.36 8.00
N GLY A 43 15.67 -10.02 7.25
CA GLY A 43 14.39 -9.58 7.78
C GLY A 43 13.38 -10.71 7.86
N ASP A 44 12.42 -10.56 8.78
CA ASP A 44 11.29 -11.47 8.93
C ASP A 44 10.11 -11.00 8.07
N LEU A 45 9.85 -11.71 6.97
CA LEU A 45 8.77 -11.38 6.05
C LEU A 45 7.38 -11.51 6.69
N ASP A 46 7.23 -12.44 7.62
CA ASP A 46 5.93 -12.67 8.28
C ASP A 46 5.56 -11.54 9.23
N ALA A 47 6.56 -10.88 9.81
CA ALA A 47 6.35 -9.75 10.72
C ALA A 47 6.39 -8.39 10.04
N ASP A 48 6.90 -8.31 8.82
CA ASP A 48 7.09 -7.03 8.12
C ASP A 48 5.81 -6.54 7.47
N ILE A 49 5.25 -5.47 7.97
CA ILE A 49 4.00 -4.90 7.46
C ILE A 49 4.14 -4.38 6.01
N PRO A 50 5.21 -3.64 5.63
CA PRO A 50 5.39 -3.24 4.24
C PRO A 50 5.38 -4.41 3.26
N TYR A 51 6.01 -5.53 3.59
CA TYR A 51 6.00 -6.71 2.74
C TYR A 51 4.60 -7.31 2.61
N GLN A 52 3.86 -7.41 3.72
CA GLN A 52 2.48 -7.91 3.71
C GLN A 52 1.59 -7.06 2.79
N TRP A 53 1.73 -5.75 2.83
CA TRP A 53 1.00 -4.87 1.93
C TRP A 53 1.39 -5.06 0.46
N LEU A 54 2.67 -5.26 0.19
CA LEU A 54 3.15 -5.54 -1.17
C LEU A 54 2.54 -6.82 -1.74
N THR A 55 2.26 -7.83 -0.92
CA THR A 55 1.58 -9.05 -1.38
C THR A 55 0.19 -8.79 -1.96
N PHE A 56 -0.48 -7.72 -1.51
CA PHE A 56 -1.81 -7.34 -2.00
C PHE A 56 -1.76 -6.38 -3.19
N PHE A 57 -0.80 -5.47 -3.21
CA PHE A 57 -0.81 -4.33 -4.13
C PHE A 57 0.22 -4.41 -5.25
N LEU A 58 1.26 -5.21 -5.12
CA LEU A 58 2.24 -5.40 -6.18
C LEU A 58 1.81 -6.53 -7.10
N HIS A 59 1.47 -6.21 -8.36
CA HIS A 59 0.95 -7.18 -9.32
C HIS A 59 2.03 -8.05 -9.97
N ASP A 60 3.28 -7.62 -9.93
CA ASP A 60 4.40 -8.37 -10.51
C ASP A 60 4.92 -9.40 -9.51
N ASP A 61 4.51 -10.65 -9.66
CA ASP A 61 4.88 -11.74 -8.76
C ASP A 61 6.39 -12.01 -8.75
N ALA A 62 7.06 -11.86 -9.89
CA ALA A 62 8.50 -12.04 -9.99
C ALA A 62 9.24 -10.97 -9.17
N LYS A 63 8.79 -9.72 -9.27
CA LYS A 63 9.34 -8.62 -8.47
C LYS A 63 9.06 -8.79 -6.99
N LEU A 64 7.86 -9.22 -6.61
CA LEU A 64 7.50 -9.49 -5.22
C LEU A 64 8.41 -10.57 -4.62
N ARG A 65 8.64 -11.65 -5.35
CA ARG A 65 9.54 -12.74 -4.94
C ARG A 65 10.97 -12.24 -4.78
N GLN A 66 11.44 -11.41 -5.71
CA GLN A 66 12.78 -10.80 -5.64
C GLN A 66 12.92 -9.93 -4.39
N ILE A 67 11.93 -9.10 -4.09
CA ILE A 67 11.91 -8.25 -2.88
C ILE A 67 11.92 -9.12 -1.62
N GLY A 68 11.11 -10.17 -1.59
CA GLY A 68 11.07 -11.11 -0.47
C GLY A 68 12.41 -11.78 -0.23
N ASP A 69 13.06 -12.28 -1.28
CA ASP A 69 14.37 -12.93 -1.20
C ASP A 69 15.44 -11.93 -0.75
N ASP A 70 15.45 -10.73 -1.29
CA ASP A 70 16.43 -9.69 -0.93
C ASP A 70 16.27 -9.23 0.52
N TYR A 71 15.04 -9.10 0.98
CA TYR A 71 14.78 -8.68 2.36
C TYR A 71 15.10 -9.79 3.37
N SER A 72 14.68 -11.01 3.10
CA SER A 72 14.93 -12.15 4.00
C SER A 72 16.41 -12.55 4.05
N SER A 73 17.17 -12.29 3.01
CA SER A 73 18.62 -12.54 2.98
C SER A 73 19.45 -11.42 3.60
N GLY A 74 18.83 -10.28 3.92
CA GLY A 74 19.53 -9.10 4.44
C GLY A 74 20.13 -8.18 3.39
N LYS A 75 19.93 -8.49 2.11
CA LYS A 75 20.40 -7.66 0.99
C LYS A 75 19.62 -6.34 0.90
N MET A 76 18.33 -6.37 1.16
CA MET A 76 17.45 -5.20 1.19
C MET A 76 17.16 -4.78 2.64
N LEU A 77 17.35 -3.51 2.93
CA LEU A 77 17.08 -2.94 4.26
C LEU A 77 15.61 -2.56 4.42
N SER A 78 15.19 -2.36 5.68
CA SER A 78 13.79 -2.00 6.01
C SER A 78 13.35 -0.68 5.36
N GLY A 79 14.24 0.31 5.27
CA GLY A 79 13.94 1.57 4.58
C GLY A 79 13.71 1.39 3.08
N GLU A 80 14.43 0.44 2.47
CA GLU A 80 14.30 0.14 1.05
C GLU A 80 12.97 -0.55 0.73
N ILE A 81 12.54 -1.51 1.54
CA ILE A 81 11.25 -2.17 1.33
C ILE A 81 10.08 -1.21 1.57
N LYS A 82 10.21 -0.30 2.53
CA LYS A 82 9.23 0.77 2.73
C LYS A 82 9.15 1.69 1.52
N ALA A 83 10.28 2.03 0.91
CA ALA A 83 10.31 2.83 -0.31
C ALA A 83 9.61 2.11 -1.48
N GLU A 84 9.78 0.81 -1.61
CA GLU A 84 9.08 0.03 -2.64
C GLU A 84 7.57 0.05 -2.42
N LEU A 85 7.10 -0.08 -1.17
CA LEU A 85 5.68 0.03 -0.86
C LEU A 85 5.12 1.41 -1.20
N ILE A 86 5.84 2.48 -0.87
CA ILE A 86 5.43 3.84 -1.18
C ILE A 86 5.28 4.04 -2.69
N LYS A 87 6.20 3.50 -3.49
CA LYS A 87 6.12 3.54 -4.96
C LYS A 87 4.90 2.84 -5.52
N VAL A 88 4.42 1.80 -4.86
CA VAL A 88 3.24 1.03 -5.30
C VAL A 88 1.94 1.72 -4.86
N ILE A 89 1.87 2.16 -3.61
CA ILE A 89 0.64 2.71 -3.01
C ILE A 89 0.34 4.13 -3.50
N THR A 90 1.33 4.98 -3.63
CA THR A 90 1.13 6.39 -4.00
C THR A 90 0.40 6.56 -5.32
N PRO A 91 0.79 5.88 -6.42
CA PRO A 91 0.03 5.98 -7.68
C PRO A 91 -1.41 5.49 -7.58
N LEU A 92 -1.67 4.46 -6.77
CA LEU A 92 -3.03 3.93 -6.57
C LEU A 92 -3.92 4.96 -5.89
N VAL A 93 -3.42 5.61 -4.85
CA VAL A 93 -4.17 6.66 -4.13
C VAL A 93 -4.38 7.88 -5.00
N GLU A 94 -3.36 8.32 -5.74
CA GLU A 94 -3.47 9.45 -6.67
C GLU A 94 -4.49 9.18 -7.80
N ARG A 95 -4.48 7.97 -8.34
CA ARG A 95 -5.45 7.54 -9.34
C ARG A 95 -6.87 7.59 -8.80
N HIS A 96 -7.07 7.12 -7.57
CA HIS A 96 -8.36 7.17 -6.89
C HIS A 96 -8.81 8.63 -6.69
N GLN A 97 -7.93 9.51 -6.23
CA GLN A 97 -8.23 10.93 -6.01
C GLN A 97 -8.62 11.63 -7.31
N ARG A 98 -7.92 11.34 -8.40
CA ARG A 98 -8.27 11.88 -9.73
C ARG A 98 -9.64 11.42 -10.18
N ALA A 99 -9.94 10.14 -10.05
CA ALA A 99 -11.24 9.59 -10.40
C ALA A 99 -12.35 10.21 -9.53
N ARG A 100 -12.09 10.35 -8.24
CA ARG A 100 -13.03 10.98 -7.30
C ARG A 100 -13.30 12.45 -7.62
N SER A 101 -12.30 13.19 -8.07
CA SER A 101 -12.46 14.60 -8.44
C SER A 101 -13.42 14.81 -9.61
N LEU A 102 -13.65 13.79 -10.42
CA LEU A 102 -14.60 13.81 -11.53
C LEU A 102 -16.04 13.50 -11.10
N VAL A 103 -16.24 13.07 -9.86
CA VAL A 103 -17.57 12.76 -9.32
C VAL A 103 -18.24 14.07 -8.91
N THR A 104 -19.28 14.43 -9.64
CA THR A 104 -20.11 15.62 -9.37
C THR A 104 -21.41 15.22 -8.71
N ASP A 105 -22.19 16.20 -8.22
CA ASP A 105 -23.52 15.94 -7.68
C ASP A 105 -24.44 15.28 -8.69
N GLU A 106 -24.28 15.61 -9.97
CA GLU A 106 -25.02 14.98 -11.07
C GLU A 106 -24.71 13.49 -11.20
N VAL A 107 -23.43 13.13 -11.09
CA VAL A 107 -22.98 11.72 -11.11
C VAL A 107 -23.54 10.97 -9.90
N VAL A 108 -23.51 11.56 -8.72
CA VAL A 108 -24.11 10.97 -7.51
C VAL A 108 -25.60 10.75 -7.69
N LYS A 109 -26.33 11.71 -8.23
CA LYS A 109 -27.76 11.58 -8.52
C LYS A 109 -28.04 10.45 -9.51
N ALA A 110 -27.24 10.33 -10.58
CA ALA A 110 -27.37 9.26 -11.56
C ALA A 110 -27.21 7.88 -10.93
N PHE A 111 -26.24 7.72 -10.02
CA PHE A 111 -26.02 6.47 -9.30
C PHE A 111 -27.14 6.13 -8.33
N MET A 112 -27.66 7.14 -7.63
CA MET A 112 -28.67 6.96 -6.59
C MET A 112 -30.10 6.90 -7.13
N THR A 113 -30.33 7.31 -8.37
CA THR A 113 -31.66 7.29 -8.98
C THR A 113 -32.05 5.84 -9.31
N PRO A 114 -33.22 5.37 -8.87
CA PRO A 114 -33.75 4.07 -9.23
C PRO A 114 -33.88 3.93 -10.75
N ARG A 115 -33.43 2.80 -11.29
CA ARG A 115 -33.53 2.52 -12.70
C ARG A 115 -33.86 1.04 -12.93
N LYS A 116 -34.51 0.76 -14.03
CA LYS A 116 -34.81 -0.60 -14.42
C LYS A 116 -33.52 -1.27 -14.90
N LEU A 117 -33.20 -2.42 -14.33
CA LEU A 117 -32.02 -3.20 -14.72
C LEU A 117 -32.39 -4.16 -15.83
N LYS A 118 -31.49 -4.28 -16.81
CA LYS A 118 -31.59 -5.28 -17.87
C LYS A 118 -30.82 -6.51 -17.40
N LEU A 119 -31.53 -7.46 -16.79
CA LEU A 119 -30.94 -8.62 -16.14
C LEU A 119 -30.78 -9.83 -17.06
N THR A 120 -31.45 -9.85 -18.21
CA THR A 120 -31.39 -10.95 -19.18
C THR A 120 -30.99 -10.41 -20.54
N PRO A 121 -30.08 -11.09 -21.24
CA PRO A 121 -29.82 -10.76 -22.64
C PRO A 121 -31.07 -11.10 -23.48
N ASP A 122 -31.46 -10.20 -24.32
CA ASP A 122 -32.54 -10.43 -25.29
C ASP A 122 -32.01 -11.11 -26.55
#